data_bbe16fa12033c22c2b23bea13f6f6818
#
_entry.id   bbe16fa12033c22c2b23bea13f6f6818
#
_cell.length_a   1.000
_cell.length_b   1.000
_cell.length_c   1.000
_cell.angle_alpha   90.00
_cell.angle_beta   90.00
_cell.angle_gamma   90.00
#
_symmetry.space_group_name_H-M   'P 1'
#
loop_
_entity.id
_entity.type
_entity.pdbx_description
1 polymer ?
#
loop_
_entity_poly.entity_id
_entity_poly.type
_entity_poly.pdbx_seq_one_letter_code
_entity_poly.pdbx_strand_id
1 'polypeptide(L)'
;MTHSRTRTPQRGRPLSVGLALTVALLGPAGIAAPAAHADAIDNAFLSAVQAKGINFPSAQAAIIAGHEVCDELDLGRQKSDVASEVMSNSRLDGYHAGFFVGASIAAFCPRNHAAP
;
A
#
# COMPACT_ATOMS: atom_id res chain seq x y z
N MET A 1 -40.92 32.64 30.16
CA MET A 1 -40.71 32.48 29.71
C MET A 1 -40.30 31.91 29.29
N THR A 2 -40.38 31.58 29.20
CA THR A 2 -40.07 31.10 28.68
C THR A 2 -39.32 30.46 28.56
N HIS A 3 -39.11 29.86 28.44
CA HIS A 3 -38.44 29.26 28.11
C HIS A 3 -38.03 28.38 28.21
N SER A 4 -38.40 28.14 28.20
CA SER A 4 -37.97 27.54 28.03
C SER A 4 -37.63 26.75 28.05
N ARG A 5 -37.96 26.71 28.13
CA ARG A 5 -37.66 26.08 27.87
C ARG A 5 -37.14 25.34 27.60
N THR A 6 -37.34 25.15 27.48
CA THR A 6 -36.81 24.58 26.94
C THR A 6 -36.35 23.89 26.91
N ARG A 7 -36.67 23.76 27.14
CA ARG A 7 -36.23 23.16 26.77
C ARG A 7 -35.70 22.42 26.45
N THR A 8 -35.93 22.11 26.39
CA THR A 8 -35.45 21.48 25.81
C THR A 8 -34.88 20.84 25.75
N PRO A 9 -35.16 20.85 26.10
CA PRO A 9 -34.42 20.16 25.73
C PRO A 9 -33.89 19.48 25.62
N GLN A 10 -33.93 19.14 25.66
CA GLN A 10 -33.33 18.63 25.29
C GLN A 10 -32.94 18.04 25.22
N ARG A 11 -33.53 17.92 25.46
CA ARG A 11 -33.13 17.42 25.26
C ARG A 11 -32.60 16.78 24.88
N GLY A 12 -32.79 16.48 24.97
CA GLY A 12 -32.19 15.81 24.53
C GLY A 12 -31.40 15.39 23.98
N ARG A 13 -31.36 15.09 23.70
CA ARG A 13 -30.37 14.82 23.22
C ARG A 13 -29.51 13.75 23.48
N PRO A 14 -29.28 13.29 24.10
CA PRO A 14 -28.30 12.41 24.59
C PRO A 14 -28.29 11.03 24.02
N LEU A 15 -29.37 10.55 23.76
CA LEU A 15 -29.54 9.27 23.26
C LEU A 15 -28.74 8.96 22.07
N SER A 16 -28.58 9.89 21.25
CA SER A 16 -27.88 9.66 20.03
C SER A 16 -26.47 9.13 20.20
N VAL A 17 -25.92 9.37 21.30
CA VAL A 17 -24.58 8.97 21.56
C VAL A 17 -24.33 7.48 21.39
N GLY A 18 -25.22 6.70 21.90
CA GLY A 18 -25.03 5.27 21.85
C GLY A 18 -24.91 4.69 20.45
N LEU A 19 -25.59 5.32 19.54
CA LEU A 19 -25.59 4.81 18.19
C LEU A 19 -24.25 4.84 17.54
N ALA A 20 -23.59 5.93 17.70
CA ALA A 20 -22.31 6.11 17.06
C ALA A 20 -21.33 5.04 17.43
N LEU A 21 -21.34 4.63 18.64
CA LEU A 21 -20.41 3.65 19.12
C LEU A 21 -20.54 2.32 18.41
N THR A 22 -21.76 1.93 18.18
CA THR A 22 -22.01 0.64 17.54
C THR A 22 -21.40 0.60 16.16
N VAL A 23 -21.57 1.65 15.43
CA VAL A 23 -21.07 1.69 14.08
C VAL A 23 -19.55 1.58 14.06
N ALA A 24 -18.92 2.23 14.97
CA ALA A 24 -17.47 2.24 15.01
C ALA A 24 -16.89 0.84 15.14
N LEU A 25 -17.55 -0.03 15.85
CA LEU A 25 -17.05 -1.37 16.05
C LEU A 25 -16.95 -2.16 14.76
N LEU A 26 -17.90 -1.97 13.88
CA LEU A 26 -17.91 -2.71 12.63
C LEU A 26 -16.83 -2.25 11.69
N GLY A 27 -16.59 -0.97 11.65
CA GLY A 27 -15.63 -0.41 10.74
C GLY A 27 -14.22 -0.95 10.92
N PRO A 28 -13.69 -0.94 12.14
CA PRO A 28 -12.32 -1.39 12.36
C PRO A 28 -12.07 -2.82 11.89
N ALA A 29 -12.99 -3.71 12.11
CA ALA A 29 -12.81 -5.11 11.74
C ALA A 29 -12.66 -5.27 10.23
N GLY A 30 -13.44 -4.56 9.45
CA GLY A 30 -13.37 -4.67 8.01
C GLY A 30 -12.10 -4.07 7.44
N ILE A 31 -11.57 -3.03 8.07
CA ILE A 31 -10.38 -2.37 7.57
C ILE A 31 -9.12 -3.18 7.85
N ALA A 32 -9.08 -3.90 8.95
CA ALA A 32 -7.87 -4.61 9.37
C ALA A 32 -7.44 -5.67 8.36
N ALA A 33 -8.36 -6.40 7.75
CA ALA A 33 -8.01 -7.50 6.85
C ALA A 33 -7.24 -7.05 5.61
N PRO A 34 -7.65 -5.99 4.89
CA PRO A 34 -6.86 -5.51 3.75
C PRO A 34 -5.47 -5.04 4.15
N ALA A 35 -5.35 -4.39 5.30
CA ALA A 35 -4.05 -3.91 5.76
C ALA A 35 -3.11 -5.07 6.09
N ALA A 36 -3.61 -6.12 6.74
CA ALA A 36 -2.80 -7.28 7.06
C ALA A 36 -2.31 -7.99 5.80
N HIS A 37 -3.16 -8.05 4.77
CA HIS A 37 -2.78 -8.68 3.51
C HIS A 37 -1.68 -7.87 2.82
N ALA A 38 -1.80 -6.54 2.79
CA ALA A 38 -0.80 -5.67 2.20
C ALA A 38 0.54 -5.82 2.92
N ASP A 39 0.53 -5.91 4.25
CA ASP A 39 1.77 -6.09 5.01
C ASP A 39 2.45 -7.41 4.68
N ALA A 40 1.68 -8.47 4.47
CA ALA A 40 2.26 -9.76 4.11
C ALA A 40 2.94 -9.71 2.75
N ILE A 41 2.33 -9.01 1.79
CA ILE A 41 2.92 -8.84 0.46
C ILE A 41 4.20 -8.02 0.56
N ASP A 42 4.17 -6.91 1.30
CA ASP A 42 5.34 -6.07 1.48
C ASP A 42 6.48 -6.85 2.10
N ASN A 43 6.21 -7.66 3.12
CA ASN A 43 7.23 -8.44 3.79
C ASN A 43 7.83 -9.48 2.86
N ALA A 44 7.02 -10.12 2.04
CA ALA A 44 7.51 -11.10 1.07
C ALA A 44 8.40 -10.44 0.03
N PHE A 45 8.01 -9.26 -0.45
CA PHE A 45 8.81 -8.50 -1.39
C PHE A 45 10.16 -8.12 -0.78
N LEU A 46 10.15 -7.57 0.43
CA LEU A 46 11.37 -7.17 1.11
C LEU A 46 12.31 -8.36 1.33
N SER A 47 11.76 -9.50 1.72
CA SER A 47 12.56 -10.70 1.90
C SER A 47 13.23 -11.13 0.60
N ALA A 48 12.50 -11.07 -0.50
CA ALA A 48 13.02 -11.48 -1.80
C ALA A 48 14.18 -10.58 -2.24
N VAL A 49 14.01 -9.25 -2.14
CA VAL A 49 15.05 -8.34 -2.58
C VAL A 49 16.28 -8.40 -1.66
N GLN A 50 16.07 -8.57 -0.37
CA GLN A 50 17.19 -8.71 0.57
C GLN A 50 17.97 -9.98 0.34
N ALA A 51 17.27 -11.07 0.03
CA ALA A 51 17.91 -12.35 -0.25
C ALA A 51 18.83 -12.27 -1.47
N LYS A 52 18.56 -11.34 -2.37
CA LYS A 52 19.41 -11.12 -3.54
C LYS A 52 20.49 -10.08 -3.30
N GLY A 53 20.63 -9.58 -2.09
CA GLY A 53 21.64 -8.59 -1.80
C GLY A 53 21.31 -7.19 -2.28
N ILE A 54 20.06 -6.93 -2.60
CA ILE A 54 19.62 -5.61 -3.03
C ILE A 54 19.24 -4.81 -1.79
N ASN A 55 19.95 -3.72 -1.56
CA ASN A 55 19.79 -2.93 -0.35
C ASN A 55 19.24 -1.54 -0.68
N PHE A 56 18.30 -1.10 0.13
CA PHE A 56 17.72 0.23 0.05
C PHE A 56 17.97 0.95 1.37
N PRO A 57 17.91 2.29 1.38
CA PRO A 57 18.09 3.04 2.63
C PRO A 57 17.08 2.66 3.72
N SER A 58 15.89 2.20 3.31
CA SER A 58 14.87 1.77 4.25
C SER A 58 13.93 0.79 3.57
N ALA A 59 13.19 0.04 4.37
CA ALA A 59 12.16 -0.84 3.86
C ALA A 59 11.11 -0.06 3.06
N GLN A 60 10.73 1.11 3.56
CA GLN A 60 9.74 1.94 2.88
C GLN A 60 10.24 2.39 1.51
N ALA A 61 11.52 2.76 1.39
CA ALA A 61 12.10 3.15 0.11
C ALA A 61 12.03 2.01 -0.90
N ALA A 62 12.30 0.79 -0.47
CA ALA A 62 12.22 -0.38 -1.35
C ALA A 62 10.79 -0.60 -1.83
N ILE A 63 9.82 -0.49 -0.94
CA ILE A 63 8.42 -0.70 -1.28
C ILE A 63 7.94 0.36 -2.27
N ILE A 64 8.28 1.62 -2.04
CA ILE A 64 7.94 2.70 -2.96
C ILE A 64 8.53 2.43 -4.34
N ALA A 65 9.79 2.06 -4.39
CA ALA A 65 10.45 1.78 -5.66
C ALA A 65 9.79 0.61 -6.39
N GLY A 66 9.35 -0.42 -5.66
CA GLY A 66 8.65 -1.54 -6.27
C GLY A 66 7.31 -1.12 -6.88
N HIS A 67 6.58 -0.27 -6.19
CA HIS A 67 5.33 0.25 -6.73
C HIS A 67 5.57 1.15 -7.95
N GLU A 68 6.66 1.93 -7.95
CA GLU A 68 6.99 2.75 -9.11
C GLU A 68 7.26 1.89 -10.35
N VAL A 69 7.91 0.74 -10.18
CA VAL A 69 8.10 -0.19 -11.29
C VAL A 69 6.75 -0.57 -11.89
N CYS A 70 5.78 -0.91 -11.04
CA CYS A 70 4.46 -1.29 -11.52
C CYS A 70 3.74 -0.14 -12.19
N ASP A 71 3.89 1.08 -11.67
CA ASP A 71 3.27 2.25 -12.29
C ASP A 71 3.81 2.47 -13.70
N GLU A 72 5.12 2.32 -13.90
CA GLU A 72 5.71 2.47 -15.22
C GLU A 72 5.23 1.40 -16.19
N LEU A 73 5.13 0.17 -15.72
CA LEU A 73 4.62 -0.92 -16.56
C LEU A 73 3.16 -0.71 -16.91
N ASP A 74 2.36 -0.20 -16.00
CA ASP A 74 0.96 0.10 -16.24
C ASP A 74 0.79 1.21 -17.28
N LEU A 75 1.78 2.07 -17.43
CA LEU A 75 1.80 3.09 -18.46
C LEU A 75 2.21 2.54 -19.83
N GLY A 76 2.52 1.25 -19.92
CA GLY A 76 2.85 0.61 -21.18
C GLY A 76 4.34 0.50 -21.48
N ARG A 77 5.21 0.85 -20.53
CA ARG A 77 6.65 0.71 -20.76
C ARG A 77 7.05 -0.74 -20.73
N GLN A 78 8.09 -1.08 -21.47
CA GLN A 78 8.62 -2.43 -21.50
C GLN A 78 9.45 -2.72 -20.27
N LYS A 79 9.48 -3.98 -19.86
CA LYS A 79 10.26 -4.40 -18.70
C LYS A 79 11.73 -4.04 -18.82
N SER A 80 12.29 -4.20 -20.01
CA SER A 80 13.70 -3.89 -20.24
C SER A 80 14.00 -2.41 -20.04
N ASP A 81 13.07 -1.55 -20.46
CA ASP A 81 13.25 -0.11 -20.29
C ASP A 81 13.14 0.29 -18.82
N VAL A 82 12.20 -0.30 -18.10
CA VAL A 82 12.06 -0.05 -16.68
C VAL A 82 13.28 -0.55 -15.93
N ALA A 83 13.80 -1.72 -16.30
CA ALA A 83 15.04 -2.24 -15.68
C ALA A 83 16.22 -1.30 -15.94
N SER A 84 16.32 -0.74 -17.13
CA SER A 84 17.37 0.22 -17.44
C SER A 84 17.25 1.47 -16.58
N GLU A 85 16.05 1.91 -16.34
CA GLU A 85 15.80 3.06 -15.47
C GLU A 85 16.20 2.75 -14.03
N VAL A 86 15.87 1.55 -13.56
CA VAL A 86 16.28 1.12 -12.22
C VAL A 86 17.80 1.15 -12.11
N MET A 87 18.50 0.67 -13.13
CA MET A 87 19.97 0.73 -13.14
C MET A 87 20.49 2.16 -13.06
N SER A 88 19.86 3.07 -13.80
CA SER A 88 20.28 4.47 -13.83
C SER A 88 20.06 5.18 -12.51
N ASN A 89 19.00 4.82 -11.81
CA ASN A 89 18.61 5.49 -10.57
C ASN A 89 19.14 4.80 -9.32
N SER A 90 19.83 3.69 -9.48
CA SER A 90 20.40 2.92 -8.37
C SER A 90 21.80 2.50 -8.74
N ARG A 91 22.43 1.70 -7.89
CA ARG A 91 23.76 1.17 -8.21
C ARG A 91 23.69 -0.30 -8.61
N LEU A 92 22.51 -0.75 -9.00
CA LEU A 92 22.32 -2.13 -9.37
C LEU A 92 22.82 -2.36 -10.78
N ASP A 93 23.39 -3.55 -11.01
CA ASP A 93 23.72 -3.99 -12.34
C ASP A 93 22.48 -4.56 -13.03
N GLY A 94 22.64 -4.98 -14.29
CA GLY A 94 21.50 -5.45 -15.07
C GLY A 94 20.81 -6.67 -14.46
N TYR A 95 21.58 -7.59 -13.90
CA TYR A 95 21.00 -8.78 -13.29
C TYR A 95 20.13 -8.42 -12.08
N HIS A 96 20.66 -7.60 -11.19
CA HIS A 96 19.92 -7.22 -9.99
C HIS A 96 18.75 -6.29 -10.30
N ALA A 97 18.91 -5.40 -11.28
CA ALA A 97 17.80 -4.55 -11.71
C ALA A 97 16.68 -5.39 -12.31
N GLY A 98 17.02 -6.36 -13.15
CA GLY A 98 16.03 -7.27 -13.72
C GLY A 98 15.31 -8.08 -12.64
N PHE A 99 16.06 -8.55 -11.65
CA PHE A 99 15.45 -9.26 -10.53
C PHE A 99 14.49 -8.35 -9.77
N PHE A 100 14.91 -7.10 -9.53
CA PHE A 100 14.07 -6.14 -8.81
C PHE A 100 12.76 -5.89 -9.53
N VAL A 101 12.81 -5.72 -10.87
CA VAL A 101 11.61 -5.55 -11.67
C VAL A 101 10.71 -6.78 -11.55
N GLY A 102 11.29 -7.98 -11.67
CA GLY A 102 10.53 -9.22 -11.56
C GLY A 102 9.88 -9.38 -10.19
N ALA A 103 10.61 -9.08 -9.12
CA ALA A 103 10.08 -9.17 -7.76
C ALA A 103 8.95 -8.16 -7.55
N SER A 104 9.10 -6.97 -8.10
CA SER A 104 8.06 -5.93 -8.02
C SER A 104 6.78 -6.38 -8.71
N ILE A 105 6.91 -6.96 -9.91
CA ILE A 105 5.75 -7.47 -10.64
C ILE A 105 5.06 -8.57 -9.83
N ALA A 106 5.82 -9.52 -9.33
CA ALA A 106 5.24 -10.64 -8.59
C ALA A 106 4.49 -10.19 -7.35
N ALA A 107 5.00 -9.15 -6.69
CA ALA A 107 4.41 -8.66 -5.44
C ALA A 107 3.24 -7.72 -5.68
N PHE A 108 3.40 -6.75 -6.58
CA PHE A 108 2.50 -5.60 -6.64
C PHE A 108 1.67 -5.50 -7.91
N CYS A 109 2.07 -6.15 -8.98
CA CYS A 109 1.33 -6.10 -10.24
C CYS A 109 1.48 -7.37 -11.06
N PRO A 110 1.06 -8.52 -10.51
CA PRO A 110 1.27 -9.80 -11.18
C PRO A 110 0.61 -9.87 -12.56
N ARG A 111 -0.37 -9.02 -12.84
CA ARG A 111 -1.00 -8.95 -14.15
C ARG A 111 0.00 -8.55 -15.24
N ASN A 112 1.11 -7.93 -14.88
CA ASN A 112 2.13 -7.52 -15.84
C ASN A 112 3.16 -8.60 -16.13
N HIS A 113 2.96 -9.80 -15.61
CA HIS A 113 3.92 -10.89 -15.76
C HIS A 113 4.15 -11.26 -17.23
N ALA A 114 3.09 -11.24 -18.03
CA ALA A 114 3.17 -11.59 -19.44
C ALA A 114 3.50 -10.40 -20.35
N ALA A 115 3.60 -9.20 -19.81
CA ALA A 115 3.89 -8.02 -20.60
C ALA A 115 5.34 -8.05 -21.12
N PRO A 116 5.60 -7.46 -22.27
CA PRO A 116 6.97 -7.43 -22.83
C PRO A 116 7.88 -6.41 -22.05
#